data_1886fe61ed5ec5faa8ae43eba270ce16
#
_entry.id   1886fe61ed5ec5faa8ae43eba270ce16
#
_cell.length_a   1.000
_cell.length_b   1.000
_cell.length_c   1.000
_cell.angle_alpha   90.00
_cell.angle_beta   90.00
_cell.angle_gamma   90.00
#
_symmetry.space_group_name_H-M   'P 1'
#
loop_
_entity.id
_entity.type
_entity.pdbx_description
1 polymer ?
#
loop_
_entity_poly.entity_id
_entity_poly.type
_entity_poly.pdbx_seq_one_letter_code
_entity_poly.pdbx_strand_id
1 'polypeptide(L)'
;MSKPKRERSLADNETKAVGRMVRSSQYKLNLVVESIRGKPVNQAMADLEFSPKRIANEVKKVLWSAIQNAENNHNLDVDDLVVAQAWTGKNMVLKRFHARARGRGARIVKPFSELTIVVREQPKEEAKAKGKGKRGSKPTAKKEAA
;
A
#
# COMPACT_ATOMS: atom_id res chain seq x y z
N MET A 1 -34.06 6.80 -17.75
CA MET A 1 -33.98 5.98 -16.51
C MET A 1 -32.53 5.96 -16.03
N SER A 2 -32.26 6.42 -14.80
CA SER A 2 -30.93 6.32 -14.20
C SER A 2 -30.65 4.90 -13.74
N LYS A 3 -29.40 4.44 -13.89
CA LYS A 3 -29.01 3.12 -13.37
C LYS A 3 -29.15 3.09 -11.86
N PRO A 4 -29.59 1.96 -11.27
CA PRO A 4 -29.66 1.83 -9.81
C PRO A 4 -28.27 2.06 -9.19
N LYS A 5 -28.22 2.65 -8.00
CA LYS A 5 -26.98 2.88 -7.26
C LYS A 5 -26.31 1.53 -7.00
N ARG A 6 -25.04 1.40 -7.41
CA ARG A 6 -24.27 0.18 -7.15
C ARG A 6 -24.02 0.06 -5.65
N GLU A 7 -24.26 -1.12 -5.10
CA GLU A 7 -23.93 -1.42 -3.72
C GLU A 7 -22.44 -1.23 -3.42
N ARG A 8 -22.14 -0.84 -2.19
CA ARG A 8 -20.77 -0.67 -1.73
C ARG A 8 -20.07 -2.02 -1.66
N SER A 9 -18.87 -2.13 -2.25
CA SER A 9 -18.08 -3.37 -2.26
C SER A 9 -17.19 -3.57 -1.02
N LEU A 10 -17.05 -2.55 -0.18
CA LEU A 10 -16.26 -2.56 1.05
C LEU A 10 -17.18 -2.59 2.27
N ALA A 11 -16.69 -3.15 3.36
CA ALA A 11 -17.38 -3.11 4.64
C ALA A 11 -17.48 -1.67 5.17
N ASP A 12 -18.40 -1.41 6.12
CA ASP A 12 -18.63 -0.05 6.64
C ASP A 12 -17.42 0.49 7.42
N ASN A 13 -16.62 -0.39 8.02
CA ASN A 13 -15.38 -0.06 8.73
C ASN A 13 -14.14 0.01 7.81
N GLU A 14 -14.33 -0.03 6.49
CA GLU A 14 -13.24 0.04 5.51
C GLU A 14 -13.40 1.23 4.58
N THR A 15 -12.31 1.91 4.29
CA THR A 15 -12.26 2.98 3.29
C THR A 15 -11.11 2.78 2.33
N LYS A 16 -11.25 3.31 1.12
CA LYS A 16 -10.20 3.23 0.11
C LYS A 16 -9.86 4.57 -0.50
N ALA A 17 -8.60 4.71 -0.88
CA ALA A 17 -8.15 5.73 -1.81
C ALA A 17 -7.43 5.11 -3.00
N VAL A 18 -7.58 5.73 -4.17
CA VAL A 18 -6.98 5.27 -5.42
C VAL A 18 -6.13 6.38 -6.02
N GLY A 19 -4.83 6.14 -6.08
CA GLY A 19 -3.88 7.00 -6.81
C GLY A 19 -3.72 6.51 -8.24
N ARG A 20 -4.38 7.17 -9.18
CA ARG A 20 -4.24 6.86 -10.61
C ARG A 20 -3.01 7.56 -11.18
N MET A 21 -2.43 7.05 -12.24
CA MET A 21 -1.39 7.71 -13.04
C MET A 21 -0.08 8.02 -12.30
N VAL A 22 0.31 7.17 -11.31
CA VAL A 22 1.62 7.28 -10.67
C VAL A 22 2.72 6.96 -11.68
N ARG A 23 3.63 7.91 -11.92
CA ARG A 23 4.72 7.77 -12.90
C ARG A 23 5.83 6.86 -12.40
N SER A 24 5.53 5.59 -12.31
CA SER A 24 6.45 4.54 -11.90
C SER A 24 6.05 3.20 -12.50
N SER A 25 6.98 2.24 -12.52
CA SER A 25 6.61 0.86 -12.83
C SER A 25 5.92 0.21 -11.63
N GLN A 26 4.97 -0.65 -11.91
CA GLN A 26 4.22 -1.40 -10.90
C GLN A 26 5.14 -2.11 -9.89
N TYR A 27 6.20 -2.76 -10.37
CA TYR A 27 7.18 -3.45 -9.52
C TYR A 27 7.84 -2.52 -8.50
N LYS A 28 8.35 -1.35 -8.96
CA LYS A 28 8.99 -0.37 -8.07
C LYS A 28 8.02 0.22 -7.05
N LEU A 29 6.78 0.46 -7.46
CA LEU A 29 5.72 0.96 -6.58
C LEU A 29 5.36 -0.10 -5.54
N ASN A 30 5.24 -1.38 -5.94
CA ASN A 30 4.88 -2.47 -5.03
C ASN A 30 5.90 -2.65 -3.90
N LEU A 31 7.20 -2.48 -4.15
CA LEU A 31 8.23 -2.55 -3.11
C LEU A 31 8.02 -1.56 -1.95
N VAL A 32 7.49 -0.37 -2.25
CA VAL A 32 7.16 0.62 -1.21
C VAL A 32 5.83 0.27 -0.54
N VAL A 33 4.85 -0.13 -1.32
CA VAL A 33 3.52 -0.48 -0.82
C VAL A 33 3.55 -1.71 0.09
N GLU A 34 4.42 -2.66 -0.19
CA GLU A 34 4.62 -3.86 0.64
C GLU A 34 5.11 -3.51 2.06
N SER A 35 5.95 -2.49 2.19
CA SER A 35 6.47 -2.06 3.49
C SER A 35 5.41 -1.52 4.46
N ILE A 36 4.26 -1.04 3.96
CA ILE A 36 3.20 -0.44 4.76
C ILE A 36 2.01 -1.39 5.02
N ARG A 37 1.92 -2.51 4.31
CA ARG A 37 0.81 -3.47 4.47
C ARG A 37 0.74 -4.02 5.89
N GLY A 38 -0.45 -4.05 6.47
CA GLY A 38 -0.69 -4.60 7.81
C GLY A 38 -0.16 -3.76 8.97
N LYS A 39 0.33 -2.55 8.70
CA LYS A 39 0.81 -1.63 9.73
C LYS A 39 -0.28 -0.65 10.15
N PRO A 40 -0.25 -0.19 11.42
CA PRO A 40 -1.08 0.95 11.83
C PRO A 40 -0.71 2.19 11.02
N VAL A 41 -1.71 3.01 10.73
CA VAL A 41 -1.58 4.15 9.82
C VAL A 41 -0.49 5.12 10.27
N ASN A 42 -0.39 5.42 11.58
CA ASN A 42 0.62 6.30 12.13
C ASN A 42 2.06 5.81 11.85
N GLN A 43 2.30 4.51 12.01
CA GLN A 43 3.59 3.90 11.69
C GLN A 43 3.85 3.87 10.18
N ALA A 44 2.84 3.56 9.37
CA ALA A 44 2.96 3.55 7.92
C ALA A 44 3.30 4.94 7.35
N MET A 45 2.73 6.01 7.91
CA MET A 45 3.05 7.39 7.55
C MET A 45 4.50 7.74 7.88
N ALA A 46 4.99 7.37 9.07
CA ALA A 46 6.38 7.58 9.48
C ALA A 46 7.35 6.81 8.58
N ASP A 47 7.07 5.53 8.29
CA ASP A 47 7.90 4.71 7.40
C ASP A 47 8.03 5.30 5.99
N LEU A 48 6.94 5.89 5.47
CA LEU A 48 6.95 6.55 4.17
C LEU A 48 7.71 7.88 4.19
N GLU A 49 7.67 8.62 5.30
CA GLU A 49 8.38 9.89 5.45
C GLU A 49 9.88 9.70 5.45
N PHE A 50 10.37 8.70 6.19
CA PHE A 50 11.80 8.39 6.28
C PHE A 50 12.32 7.52 5.12
N SER A 51 11.44 7.08 4.21
CA SER A 51 11.84 6.26 3.07
C SER A 51 12.64 7.09 2.04
N PRO A 52 13.86 6.66 1.65
CA PRO A 52 14.66 7.37 0.66
C PRO A 52 14.12 7.25 -0.77
N LYS A 53 13.07 6.47 -0.98
CA LYS A 53 12.51 6.22 -2.32
C LYS A 53 11.61 7.37 -2.76
N ARG A 54 11.89 7.98 -3.92
CA ARG A 54 11.08 9.07 -4.49
C ARG A 54 9.57 8.78 -4.52
N ILE A 55 9.21 7.52 -4.77
CA ILE A 55 7.82 7.08 -4.89
C ILE A 55 7.09 7.11 -3.54
N ALA A 56 7.80 7.07 -2.41
CA ALA A 56 7.21 7.10 -1.08
C ALA A 56 6.33 8.34 -0.86
N ASN A 57 6.74 9.50 -1.39
CA ASN A 57 5.96 10.73 -1.31
C ASN A 57 4.60 10.63 -2.04
N GLU A 58 4.55 9.93 -3.17
CA GLU A 58 3.29 9.71 -3.88
C GLU A 58 2.38 8.72 -3.11
N VAL A 59 2.98 7.66 -2.55
CA VAL A 59 2.25 6.70 -1.70
C VAL A 59 1.72 7.38 -0.44
N LYS A 60 2.52 8.25 0.20
CA LYS A 60 2.13 9.05 1.37
C LYS A 60 0.89 9.89 1.10
N LYS A 61 0.82 10.57 -0.06
CA LYS A 61 -0.36 11.37 -0.46
C LYS A 61 -1.62 10.53 -0.61
N VAL A 62 -1.49 9.33 -1.21
CA VAL A 62 -2.64 8.43 -1.36
C VAL A 62 -3.09 7.87 -0.01
N LEU A 63 -2.15 7.50 0.86
CA LEU A 63 -2.46 7.06 2.22
C LEU A 63 -3.14 8.16 3.02
N TRP A 64 -2.65 9.39 2.94
CA TRP A 64 -3.28 10.56 3.56
C TRP A 64 -4.73 10.74 3.08
N SER A 65 -4.97 10.62 1.77
CA SER A 65 -6.31 10.68 1.22
C SER A 65 -7.22 9.55 1.75
N ALA A 66 -6.67 8.35 1.99
CA ALA A 66 -7.44 7.24 2.57
C ALA A 66 -7.85 7.53 4.02
N ILE A 67 -6.95 8.14 4.82
CA ILE A 67 -7.21 8.56 6.20
C ILE A 67 -8.31 9.61 6.22
N GLN A 68 -8.20 10.66 5.40
CA GLN A 68 -9.20 11.73 5.32
C GLN A 68 -10.58 11.21 4.87
N ASN A 69 -10.60 10.22 3.97
CA ASN A 69 -11.86 9.56 3.60
C ASN A 69 -12.45 8.75 4.76
N ALA A 70 -11.62 8.14 5.61
CA ALA A 70 -12.07 7.41 6.78
C ALA A 70 -12.71 8.35 7.82
N GLU A 71 -12.03 9.43 8.12
CA GLU A 71 -12.46 10.44 9.09
C GLU A 71 -13.72 11.18 8.60
N ASN A 72 -13.66 11.82 7.42
CA ASN A 72 -14.70 12.73 6.96
C ASN A 72 -15.95 12.03 6.41
N ASN A 73 -15.82 10.86 5.78
CA ASN A 73 -16.93 10.20 5.11
C ASN A 73 -17.55 9.05 5.93
N HIS A 74 -16.78 8.49 6.86
CA HIS A 74 -17.18 7.29 7.62
C HIS A 74 -17.11 7.47 9.12
N ASN A 75 -16.60 8.60 9.63
CA ASN A 75 -16.44 8.92 11.04
C ASN A 75 -15.67 7.82 11.81
N LEU A 76 -14.65 7.20 11.15
CA LEU A 76 -13.79 6.18 11.76
C LEU A 76 -12.69 6.83 12.59
N ASP A 77 -12.29 6.19 13.69
CA ASP A 77 -11.19 6.68 14.54
C ASP A 77 -9.84 6.48 13.84
N VAL A 78 -9.11 7.60 13.61
CA VAL A 78 -7.82 7.62 12.91
C VAL A 78 -6.75 6.82 13.66
N ASP A 79 -6.79 6.80 15.00
CA ASP A 79 -5.80 6.11 15.83
C ASP A 79 -5.91 4.58 15.75
N ASP A 80 -7.10 4.07 15.47
CA ASP A 80 -7.37 2.64 15.35
C ASP A 80 -7.30 2.14 13.89
N LEU A 81 -6.95 3.03 12.92
CA LEU A 81 -6.82 2.67 11.53
C LEU A 81 -5.55 1.83 11.24
N VAL A 82 -5.75 0.79 10.44
CA VAL A 82 -4.68 -0.08 9.94
C VAL A 82 -4.76 -0.20 8.43
N VAL A 83 -3.63 -0.25 7.75
CA VAL A 83 -3.55 -0.53 6.32
C VAL A 83 -3.89 -2.00 6.09
N ALA A 84 -5.17 -2.29 5.85
CA ALA A 84 -5.65 -3.66 5.66
C ALA A 84 -5.13 -4.26 4.36
N GLN A 85 -5.23 -3.51 3.28
CA GLN A 85 -4.80 -3.95 1.96
C GLN A 85 -4.18 -2.79 1.19
N ALA A 86 -3.16 -3.08 0.42
CA ALA A 86 -2.57 -2.13 -0.52
C ALA A 86 -2.02 -2.90 -1.72
N TRP A 87 -2.46 -2.53 -2.92
CA TRP A 87 -2.01 -3.19 -4.15
C TRP A 87 -1.76 -2.19 -5.27
N THR A 88 -1.00 -2.65 -6.24
CA THR A 88 -0.60 -1.84 -7.39
C THR A 88 -1.05 -2.51 -8.68
N GLY A 89 -1.62 -1.73 -9.58
CA GLY A 89 -2.03 -2.13 -10.92
C GLY A 89 -1.21 -1.45 -12.00
N LYS A 90 -1.16 -2.06 -13.18
CA LYS A 90 -0.67 -1.42 -14.39
C LYS A 90 -1.79 -0.55 -14.95
N ASN A 91 -1.52 0.75 -15.12
CA ASN A 91 -2.49 1.66 -15.71
C ASN A 91 -2.19 1.86 -17.20
N MET A 92 -1.30 2.78 -17.54
CA MET A 92 -0.99 3.19 -18.89
C MET A 92 0.49 3.00 -19.19
N VAL A 93 0.81 2.81 -20.46
CA VAL A 93 2.19 2.70 -20.92
C VAL A 93 2.39 3.62 -22.12
N LEU A 94 3.29 4.57 -21.99
CA LEU A 94 3.75 5.38 -23.10
C LEU A 94 4.90 4.68 -23.82
N LYS A 95 4.69 4.34 -25.07
CA LYS A 95 5.70 3.74 -25.94
C LYS A 95 6.43 4.85 -26.69
N ARG A 96 7.77 4.79 -26.75
CA ARG A 96 8.62 5.71 -27.51
C ARG A 96 9.58 4.92 -28.37
N PHE A 97 9.98 5.51 -29.48
CA PHE A 97 11.02 4.99 -30.35
C PHE A 97 12.38 5.53 -29.92
N HIS A 98 13.40 4.70 -30.00
CA HIS A 98 14.79 5.08 -29.81
C HIS A 98 15.64 4.47 -30.92
N ALA A 99 16.27 5.33 -31.69
CA ALA A 99 17.20 4.90 -32.73
C ALA A 99 18.44 4.23 -32.11
N ARG A 100 18.87 3.13 -32.72
CA ARG A 100 20.09 2.38 -32.37
C ARG A 100 21.05 2.30 -33.55
N ALA A 101 22.25 1.79 -33.29
CA ALA A 101 23.25 1.57 -34.32
C ALA A 101 22.75 0.64 -35.45
N ARG A 102 23.34 0.75 -36.63
CA ARG A 102 23.07 -0.06 -37.83
C ARG A 102 21.61 0.02 -38.32
N GLY A 103 20.98 1.21 -38.24
CA GLY A 103 19.62 1.44 -38.70
C GLY A 103 18.54 0.74 -37.89
N ARG A 104 18.87 0.15 -36.74
CA ARG A 104 17.88 -0.53 -35.86
C ARG A 104 17.16 0.48 -34.96
N GLY A 105 15.93 0.13 -34.53
CA GLY A 105 15.15 0.88 -33.56
C GLY A 105 14.84 0.04 -32.35
N ALA A 106 14.84 0.66 -31.18
CA ALA A 106 14.42 0.03 -29.94
C ALA A 106 13.18 0.72 -29.35
N ARG A 107 12.31 -0.03 -28.70
CA ARG A 107 11.14 0.50 -28.02
C ARG A 107 11.52 0.92 -26.60
N ILE A 108 11.23 2.18 -26.24
CA ILE A 108 11.27 2.65 -24.86
C ILE A 108 9.87 2.59 -24.29
N VAL A 109 9.73 2.03 -23.09
CA VAL A 109 8.48 1.87 -22.36
C VAL A 109 8.52 2.77 -21.14
N LYS A 110 7.58 3.73 -21.04
CA LYS A 110 7.39 4.59 -19.86
C LYS A 110 6.08 4.17 -19.16
N PRO A 111 6.15 3.31 -18.14
CA PRO A 111 4.97 2.79 -17.46
C PRO A 111 4.39 3.80 -16.48
N PHE A 112 3.08 3.78 -16.35
CA PHE A 112 2.30 4.39 -15.30
C PHE A 112 1.55 3.31 -14.54
N SER A 113 1.45 3.46 -13.23
CA SER A 113 0.82 2.50 -12.35
C SER A 113 -0.35 3.13 -11.61
N GLU A 114 -1.25 2.30 -11.15
CA GLU A 114 -2.33 2.65 -10.25
C GLU A 114 -2.04 2.05 -8.89
N LEU A 115 -2.34 2.81 -7.83
CA LEU A 115 -2.19 2.41 -6.44
C LEU A 115 -3.55 2.45 -5.77
N THR A 116 -3.95 1.37 -5.14
CA THR A 116 -5.14 1.31 -4.29
C THR A 116 -4.71 0.96 -2.87
N ILE A 117 -5.14 1.75 -1.91
CA ILE A 117 -4.93 1.52 -0.47
C ILE A 117 -6.30 1.41 0.19
N VAL A 118 -6.49 0.37 0.98
CA VAL A 118 -7.66 0.17 1.84
C VAL A 118 -7.21 0.24 3.27
N VAL A 119 -7.80 1.14 4.03
CA VAL A 119 -7.62 1.25 5.48
C VAL A 119 -8.88 0.72 6.17
N ARG A 120 -8.67 0.08 7.31
CA ARG A 120 -9.73 -0.52 8.12
C ARG A 120 -9.52 -0.16 9.58
N GLU A 121 -10.60 0.19 10.26
CA GLU A 121 -10.62 0.32 11.71
C GLU A 121 -10.53 -1.06 12.37
N GLN A 122 -9.57 -1.25 13.27
CA GLN A 122 -9.44 -2.47 14.07
C GLN A 122 -9.79 -2.13 15.53
N PRO A 123 -10.73 -2.85 16.14
CA PRO A 123 -11.02 -2.69 17.56
C PRO A 123 -9.74 -2.98 18.38
N LYS A 124 -9.50 -2.17 19.42
CA LYS A 124 -8.28 -2.20 20.27
C LYS A 124 -7.90 -3.58 20.83
N GLU A 125 -8.83 -4.51 20.90
CA GLU A 125 -8.60 -5.87 21.42
C GLU A 125 -7.82 -6.76 20.45
N GLU A 126 -8.05 -6.66 19.13
CA GLU A 126 -7.35 -7.47 18.13
C GLU A 126 -5.90 -7.04 17.91
N ALA A 127 -5.59 -5.77 18.13
CA ALA A 127 -4.22 -5.24 18.04
C ALA A 127 -3.30 -5.82 19.13
N LYS A 128 -3.83 -6.07 20.33
CA LYS A 128 -3.09 -6.69 21.46
C LYS A 128 -2.83 -8.17 21.26
N ALA A 129 -3.71 -8.90 20.57
CA ALA A 129 -3.58 -10.34 20.34
C ALA A 129 -2.46 -10.66 19.32
N LYS A 130 -2.31 -9.86 18.26
CA LYS A 130 -1.26 -10.04 17.23
C LYS A 130 0.14 -9.69 17.72
N GLY A 131 0.29 -8.82 18.72
CA GLY A 131 1.58 -8.44 19.31
C GLY A 131 2.21 -9.50 20.24
N LYS A 132 1.41 -10.40 20.82
CA LYS A 132 1.90 -11.43 21.75
C LYS A 132 2.41 -12.74 21.08
N GLY A 133 2.12 -12.97 19.80
CA GLY A 133 2.45 -14.23 19.12
C GLY A 133 3.88 -14.36 18.60
N LYS A 134 4.73 -13.33 18.67
CA LYS A 134 6.09 -13.33 18.08
C LYS A 134 7.25 -13.34 19.10
N ARG A 135 6.98 -13.50 20.38
CA ARG A 135 8.04 -13.65 21.39
C ARG A 135 8.00 -15.09 21.96
N GLY A 136 8.85 -15.93 21.43
CA GLY A 136 9.20 -17.16 22.15
C GLY A 136 9.27 -18.40 21.27
N SER A 137 10.44 -18.74 20.84
CA SER A 137 11.12 -20.00 21.16
C SER A 137 12.49 -20.04 20.48
N LYS A 138 13.51 -19.65 21.21
CA LYS A 138 14.87 -20.14 20.93
C LYS A 138 14.93 -21.61 21.38
N PRO A 139 15.32 -22.56 20.55
CA PRO A 139 15.66 -23.89 21.03
C PRO A 139 17.00 -23.81 21.77
N THR A 140 16.98 -24.06 23.06
CA THR A 140 18.19 -24.38 23.86
C THR A 140 18.72 -25.71 23.38
N ALA A 141 19.84 -25.70 22.68
CA ALA A 141 20.60 -26.87 22.39
C ALA A 141 21.23 -27.41 23.73
N LYS A 142 20.75 -28.54 24.20
CA LYS A 142 21.37 -29.33 25.23
C LYS A 142 22.69 -29.91 24.69
N LYS A 143 23.84 -29.47 25.26
CA LYS A 143 25.09 -30.20 25.18
C LYS A 143 24.95 -31.34 26.16
N GLU A 144 24.94 -32.57 25.69
CA GLU A 144 25.32 -33.74 26.47
C GLU A 144 26.81 -34.03 26.20
N ALA A 145 27.57 -34.06 27.30
CA ALA A 145 28.92 -34.54 27.36
C ALA A 145 28.88 -36.03 27.70
N ALA A 146 29.64 -36.82 26.96
CA ALA A 146 30.30 -38.02 27.40
C ALA A 146 31.55 -38.22 26.53
#